data_38fbf04527f3ddc6c2faaf7f075f8347
#
_entry.id   38fbf04527f3ddc6c2faaf7f075f8347
#
_cell.length_a   1.000
_cell.length_b   1.000
_cell.length_c   1.000
_cell.angle_alpha   90.00
_cell.angle_beta   90.00
_cell.angle_gamma   90.00
#
_symmetry.space_group_name_H-M   'P 1'
#
loop_
_entity.id
_entity.type
_entity.pdbx_description
1 polymer ?
#
loop_
_entity_poly.entity_id
_entity_poly.type
_entity_poly.pdbx_seq_one_letter_code
_entity_poly.pdbx_strand_id
1 'polypeptide(L)'
;MVQDKAFYRTQWLIRRYASEQDFAAGQATPVVGADGVELPAESVIDGNLLLNEGIAELWDLVIGAGTPTSFANANAYIGVGDSSTAAAASQTGLQASTNKAYVGMESGYPSRSAQTVTWRAVFGTSTGNFAWQEFTVANGNSDTAKNLNRVVSNQGTKASGQTWTVDVSITLS
;
A
#
# COMPACT_ATOMS: atom_id res chain seq x y z
N MET A 1 -10.85 25.01 -27.27
CA MET A 1 -9.83 23.96 -27.06
C MET A 1 -10.43 22.96 -26.07
N VAL A 2 -10.71 21.74 -26.49
CA VAL A 2 -11.16 20.68 -25.56
C VAL A 2 -9.92 20.28 -24.77
N GLN A 3 -9.95 20.47 -23.47
CA GLN A 3 -8.85 20.06 -22.58
C GLN A 3 -9.18 18.64 -22.11
N ASP A 4 -8.45 17.66 -22.61
CA ASP A 4 -8.56 16.29 -22.11
C ASP A 4 -8.12 16.28 -20.64
N LYS A 5 -9.01 15.84 -19.76
CA LYS A 5 -8.73 15.70 -18.33
C LYS A 5 -8.84 14.22 -17.98
N ALA A 6 -7.72 13.60 -17.66
CA ALA A 6 -7.69 12.33 -16.97
C ALA A 6 -7.61 12.59 -15.47
N PHE A 7 -8.46 11.93 -14.70
CA PHE A 7 -8.40 11.98 -13.24
C PHE A 7 -7.78 10.69 -12.73
N TYR A 8 -6.75 10.83 -11.92
CA TYR A 8 -6.14 9.78 -11.13
C TYR A 8 -6.54 10.00 -9.67
N ARG A 9 -7.24 9.04 -9.08
CA ARG A 9 -7.65 9.09 -7.68
C ARG A 9 -7.19 7.83 -6.99
N THR A 10 -6.60 7.99 -5.81
CA THR A 10 -6.18 6.88 -4.96
C THR A 10 -6.75 7.03 -3.57
N GLN A 11 -7.18 5.92 -3.00
CA GLN A 11 -7.60 5.83 -1.62
C GLN A 11 -6.95 4.61 -0.98
N TRP A 12 -6.43 4.78 0.23
CA TRP A 12 -5.89 3.74 1.09
C TRP A 12 -6.83 3.57 2.26
N LEU A 13 -7.22 2.34 2.55
CA LEU A 13 -8.03 2.00 3.71
C LEU A 13 -7.24 1.02 4.57
N ILE A 14 -6.92 1.45 5.78
CA ILE A 14 -6.25 0.63 6.78
C ILE A 14 -7.31 0.15 7.78
N ARG A 15 -7.42 -1.17 7.99
CA ARG A 15 -8.25 -1.76 9.03
C ARG A 15 -7.37 -2.44 10.06
N ARG A 16 -7.73 -2.30 11.33
CA ARG A 16 -6.98 -2.82 12.46
C ARG A 16 -7.80 -3.85 13.21
N TYR A 17 -7.15 -4.96 13.55
CA TYR A 17 -7.72 -6.07 14.31
C TYR A 17 -6.81 -6.34 15.50
N ALA A 18 -7.39 -6.42 16.70
CA ALA A 18 -6.62 -6.61 17.93
C ALA A 18 -5.94 -7.98 17.98
N SER A 19 -6.50 -8.98 17.25
CA SER A 19 -6.00 -10.34 17.19
C SER A 19 -6.24 -10.97 15.82
N GLU A 20 -5.63 -12.12 15.58
CA GLU A 20 -5.91 -12.94 14.39
C GLU A 20 -7.35 -13.48 14.41
N GLN A 21 -7.91 -13.72 15.60
CA GLN A 21 -9.31 -14.16 15.74
C GLN A 21 -10.28 -13.06 15.31
N ASP A 22 -10.04 -11.81 15.69
CA ASP A 22 -10.87 -10.68 15.25
C ASP A 22 -10.76 -10.47 13.74
N PHE A 23 -9.56 -10.65 13.17
CA PHE A 23 -9.37 -10.62 11.73
C PHE A 23 -10.16 -11.73 11.02
N ALA A 24 -10.09 -12.97 11.50
CA ALA A 24 -10.84 -14.08 10.95
C ALA A 24 -12.37 -13.89 11.05
N ALA A 25 -12.82 -13.19 12.09
CA ALA A 25 -14.23 -12.80 12.28
C ALA A 25 -14.63 -11.55 11.46
N GLY A 26 -13.68 -10.88 10.79
CA GLY A 26 -13.92 -9.64 10.06
C GLY A 26 -14.27 -8.44 10.95
N GLN A 27 -13.91 -8.49 12.23
CA GLN A 27 -14.27 -7.49 13.25
C GLN A 27 -13.12 -6.51 13.50
N ALA A 28 -13.00 -5.50 12.66
CA ALA A 28 -12.07 -4.40 12.92
C ALA A 28 -12.50 -3.63 14.18
N THR A 29 -11.53 -3.37 15.07
CA THR A 29 -11.75 -2.70 16.36
C THR A 29 -10.66 -1.66 16.60
N PRO A 30 -10.92 -0.61 17.42
CA PRO A 30 -9.85 0.25 17.91
C PRO A 30 -8.79 -0.58 18.63
N VAL A 31 -7.53 -0.23 18.42
CA VAL A 31 -6.38 -0.95 19.00
C VAL A 31 -5.45 0.04 19.72
N VAL A 32 -4.64 -0.47 20.64
CA VAL A 32 -3.57 0.32 21.26
C VAL A 32 -2.26 0.01 20.54
N GLY A 33 -1.63 1.01 19.96
CA GLY A 33 -0.34 0.88 19.29
C GLY A 33 0.78 0.46 20.25
N ALA A 34 1.91 0.02 19.70
CA ALA A 34 3.06 -0.36 20.52
C ALA A 34 3.68 0.83 21.30
N ASP A 35 3.35 2.04 20.89
CA ASP A 35 3.68 3.31 21.57
C ASP A 35 2.66 3.72 22.65
N GLY A 36 1.63 2.91 22.90
CA GLY A 36 0.57 3.17 23.86
C GLY A 36 -0.53 4.11 23.37
N VAL A 37 -0.48 4.54 22.11
CA VAL A 37 -1.49 5.44 21.52
C VAL A 37 -2.68 4.62 21.04
N GLU A 38 -3.90 5.08 21.36
CA GLU A 38 -5.13 4.50 20.87
C GLU A 38 -5.35 4.86 19.39
N LEU A 39 -5.59 3.85 18.56
CA LEU A 39 -5.77 3.97 17.12
C LEU A 39 -7.19 3.53 16.73
N PRO A 40 -7.85 4.22 15.79
CA PRO A 40 -9.19 3.84 15.34
C PRO A 40 -9.18 2.48 14.65
N ALA A 41 -10.33 1.80 14.63
CA ALA A 41 -10.53 0.55 13.91
C ALA A 41 -10.18 0.65 12.42
N GLU A 42 -10.53 1.80 11.82
CA GLU A 42 -10.25 2.08 10.40
C GLU A 42 -9.70 3.49 10.24
N SER A 43 -8.85 3.66 9.23
CA SER A 43 -8.41 4.98 8.78
C SER A 43 -8.26 5.01 7.26
N VAL A 44 -8.51 6.19 6.70
CA VAL A 44 -8.45 6.45 5.26
C VAL A 44 -7.36 7.46 4.97
N ILE A 45 -6.56 7.19 3.93
CA ILE A 45 -5.63 8.16 3.36
C ILE A 45 -6.08 8.42 1.93
N ASP A 46 -6.34 9.67 1.59
CA ASP A 46 -6.69 10.08 0.24
C ASP A 46 -5.46 10.58 -0.52
N GLY A 47 -5.36 10.14 -1.76
CA GLY A 47 -4.27 10.52 -2.66
C GLY A 47 -2.97 9.76 -2.42
N ASN A 48 -2.04 10.01 -3.30
CA ASN A 48 -0.64 9.60 -3.27
C ASN A 48 0.12 10.32 -4.40
N LEU A 49 1.42 10.05 -4.51
CA LEU A 49 2.24 10.47 -5.64
C LEU A 49 2.61 9.24 -6.47
N LEU A 50 2.29 9.25 -7.78
CA LEU A 50 2.85 8.29 -8.72
C LEU A 50 4.35 8.50 -8.84
N LEU A 51 5.11 7.42 -8.78
CA LEU A 51 6.55 7.46 -8.97
C LEU A 51 6.91 7.34 -10.45
N ASN A 52 7.98 7.99 -10.87
CA ASN A 52 8.45 7.93 -12.26
C ASN A 52 8.70 6.49 -12.72
N GLU A 53 9.27 5.64 -11.84
CA GLU A 53 9.50 4.23 -12.14
C GLU A 53 8.21 3.45 -12.33
N GLY A 54 7.17 3.76 -11.55
CA GLY A 54 5.86 3.13 -11.67
C GLY A 54 5.13 3.53 -12.96
N ILE A 55 5.22 4.82 -13.33
CA ILE A 55 4.67 5.32 -14.60
C ILE A 55 5.37 4.65 -15.79
N ALA A 56 6.71 4.55 -15.75
CA ALA A 56 7.48 3.89 -16.80
C ALA A 56 7.07 2.43 -16.94
N GLU A 57 6.99 1.69 -15.83
CA GLU A 57 6.57 0.29 -15.81
C GLU A 57 5.15 0.09 -16.38
N LEU A 58 4.21 1.00 -16.04
CA LEU A 58 2.86 0.96 -16.63
C LEU A 58 2.89 1.15 -18.15
N TRP A 59 3.69 2.07 -18.66
CA TRP A 59 3.83 2.28 -20.09
C TRP A 59 4.48 1.09 -20.78
N ASP A 60 5.51 0.51 -20.20
CA ASP A 60 6.16 -0.71 -20.74
C ASP A 60 5.16 -1.87 -20.81
N LEU A 61 4.31 -2.05 -19.80
CA LEU A 61 3.21 -3.02 -19.80
C LEU A 61 2.20 -2.77 -20.93
N VAL A 62 1.81 -1.49 -21.13
CA VAL A 62 0.79 -1.12 -22.12
C VAL A 62 1.28 -1.30 -23.55
N ILE A 63 2.54 -0.94 -23.86
CA ILE A 63 3.09 -1.02 -25.21
C ILE A 63 3.88 -2.31 -25.47
N GLY A 64 4.04 -3.18 -24.47
CA GLY A 64 4.81 -4.41 -24.57
C GLY A 64 6.30 -4.18 -24.76
N ALA A 65 6.86 -3.10 -24.18
CA ALA A 65 8.29 -2.83 -24.25
C ALA A 65 9.09 -3.57 -23.18
N GLY A 66 10.29 -4.01 -23.49
CA GLY A 66 11.17 -4.68 -22.53
C GLY A 66 10.59 -5.97 -21.94
N THR A 67 10.82 -6.16 -20.64
CA THR A 67 10.31 -7.30 -19.85
C THR A 67 9.67 -6.80 -18.55
N PRO A 68 8.60 -5.99 -18.64
CA PRO A 68 8.00 -5.40 -17.46
C PRO A 68 7.33 -6.45 -16.58
N THR A 69 7.36 -6.23 -15.27
CA THR A 69 6.68 -7.07 -14.28
C THR A 69 5.34 -6.47 -13.93
N SER A 70 4.27 -7.23 -14.10
CA SER A 70 2.92 -6.75 -13.80
C SER A 70 2.68 -6.60 -12.30
N PHE A 71 1.77 -5.70 -11.93
CA PHE A 71 1.24 -5.56 -10.56
C PHE A 71 0.10 -6.54 -10.27
N ALA A 72 0.21 -7.78 -10.80
CA ALA A 72 -0.76 -8.86 -10.60
C ALA A 72 -0.51 -9.59 -9.28
N ASN A 73 -1.42 -10.48 -8.87
CA ASN A 73 -1.35 -11.19 -7.59
C ASN A 73 0.01 -11.85 -7.31
N ALA A 74 0.62 -12.48 -8.30
CA ALA A 74 1.89 -13.19 -8.13
C ALA A 74 3.09 -12.26 -7.86
N ASN A 75 2.99 -10.99 -8.24
CA ASN A 75 4.13 -10.06 -8.22
C ASN A 75 3.87 -8.83 -7.35
N ALA A 76 2.59 -8.44 -7.15
CA ALA A 76 2.26 -7.23 -6.41
C ALA A 76 2.47 -7.41 -4.91
N TYR A 77 2.97 -6.35 -4.28
CA TYR A 77 3.16 -6.23 -2.84
C TYR A 77 2.69 -4.85 -2.38
N ILE A 78 2.13 -4.78 -1.18
CA ILE A 78 1.98 -3.52 -0.47
C ILE A 78 3.16 -3.41 0.48
N GLY A 79 3.88 -2.29 0.37
CA GLY A 79 4.99 -1.94 1.24
C GLY A 79 4.58 -0.89 2.26
N VAL A 80 5.07 -1.04 3.51
CA VAL A 80 4.94 -0.06 4.60
C VAL A 80 6.31 0.20 5.21
N GLY A 81 6.54 1.43 5.67
CA GLY A 81 7.81 1.82 6.30
C GLY A 81 7.63 2.92 7.35
N ASP A 82 8.68 3.20 8.10
CA ASP A 82 8.68 4.21 9.18
C ASP A 82 9.24 5.57 8.76
N SER A 83 9.50 5.80 7.48
CA SER A 83 10.02 7.08 7.02
C SER A 83 8.92 8.12 6.82
N SER A 84 9.12 9.28 7.42
CA SER A 84 8.30 10.49 7.21
C SER A 84 8.83 11.40 6.09
N THR A 85 9.87 10.98 5.35
CA THR A 85 10.41 11.75 4.22
C THR A 85 9.33 12.02 3.20
N ALA A 86 9.13 13.28 2.84
CA ALA A 86 8.11 13.69 1.87
C ALA A 86 8.22 12.91 0.55
N ALA A 87 7.07 12.55 -0.03
CA ALA A 87 7.04 11.85 -1.31
C ALA A 87 7.55 12.75 -2.45
N ALA A 88 8.42 12.18 -3.29
CA ALA A 88 8.93 12.82 -4.52
C ALA A 88 8.90 11.80 -5.66
N ALA A 89 8.50 12.24 -6.86
CA ALA A 89 8.30 11.35 -8.01
C ALA A 89 9.57 10.60 -8.44
N SER A 90 10.74 11.12 -8.13
CA SER A 90 12.04 10.48 -8.43
C SER A 90 12.50 9.43 -7.44
N GLN A 91 11.75 9.22 -6.34
CA GLN A 91 12.09 8.19 -5.37
C GLN A 91 11.87 6.79 -5.94
N THR A 92 12.68 5.85 -5.46
CA THR A 92 12.57 4.43 -5.76
C THR A 92 12.39 3.69 -4.44
N GLY A 93 11.26 2.98 -4.28
CA GLY A 93 10.97 2.22 -3.06
C GLY A 93 10.58 3.06 -1.84
N LEU A 94 10.44 2.37 -0.73
CA LEU A 94 10.27 2.97 0.59
C LEU A 94 11.55 3.67 1.03
N GLN A 95 11.41 4.78 1.76
CA GLN A 95 12.53 5.59 2.22
C GLN A 95 13.01 5.22 3.64
N ALA A 96 12.29 4.35 4.33
CA ALA A 96 12.75 3.78 5.60
C ALA A 96 14.07 3.02 5.40
N SER A 97 14.99 3.15 6.34
CA SER A 97 16.30 2.47 6.27
C SER A 97 16.22 1.01 6.72
N THR A 98 15.46 0.71 7.77
CA THR A 98 15.39 -0.62 8.41
C THR A 98 13.97 -1.12 8.63
N ASN A 99 13.08 -0.27 9.16
CA ASN A 99 11.71 -0.65 9.50
C ASN A 99 10.81 -0.54 8.28
N LYS A 100 10.85 -1.55 7.43
CA LYS A 100 9.99 -1.70 6.27
C LYS A 100 9.58 -3.14 6.07
N ALA A 101 8.40 -3.35 5.51
CA ALA A 101 7.87 -4.66 5.19
C ALA A 101 7.09 -4.59 3.88
N TYR A 102 7.27 -5.60 3.04
CA TYR A 102 6.51 -5.81 1.81
C TYR A 102 5.68 -7.10 1.98
N VAL A 103 4.37 -7.01 1.78
CA VAL A 103 3.45 -8.15 1.92
C VAL A 103 2.71 -8.36 0.61
N GLY A 104 2.70 -9.61 0.12
CA GLY A 104 2.01 -10.01 -1.09
C GLY A 104 0.50 -9.90 -0.99
N MET A 105 -0.16 -10.03 -2.12
CA MET A 105 -1.61 -9.86 -2.22
C MET A 105 -2.38 -10.99 -1.55
N GLU A 106 -3.47 -10.63 -0.90
CA GLU A 106 -4.50 -11.59 -0.49
C GLU A 106 -5.13 -12.26 -1.72
N SER A 107 -5.62 -13.49 -1.55
CA SER A 107 -6.29 -14.22 -2.63
C SER A 107 -7.47 -13.42 -3.21
N GLY A 108 -7.55 -13.36 -4.54
CA GLY A 108 -8.56 -12.57 -5.25
C GLY A 108 -8.16 -11.10 -5.51
N TYR A 109 -7.01 -10.67 -5.01
CA TYR A 109 -6.48 -9.32 -5.27
C TYR A 109 -5.19 -9.37 -6.13
N PRO A 110 -4.91 -8.32 -6.93
CA PRO A 110 -5.78 -7.17 -7.16
C PRO A 110 -7.08 -7.56 -7.86
N SER A 111 -8.14 -6.85 -7.53
CA SER A 111 -9.44 -6.97 -8.18
C SER A 111 -9.76 -5.70 -8.98
N ARG A 112 -10.47 -5.85 -10.11
CA ARG A 112 -10.86 -4.72 -10.94
C ARG A 112 -12.38 -4.62 -11.04
N SER A 113 -12.91 -3.43 -10.79
CA SER A 113 -14.32 -3.09 -11.03
C SER A 113 -14.40 -1.79 -11.81
N ALA A 114 -14.96 -1.83 -13.00
CA ALA A 114 -14.98 -0.71 -13.95
C ALA A 114 -13.56 -0.13 -14.14
N GLN A 115 -13.33 1.15 -13.83
CA GLN A 115 -12.04 1.84 -13.94
C GLN A 115 -11.20 1.81 -12.66
N THR A 116 -11.63 1.07 -11.63
CA THR A 116 -10.94 0.97 -10.34
C THR A 116 -10.26 -0.39 -10.19
N VAL A 117 -9.00 -0.36 -9.79
CA VAL A 117 -8.24 -1.54 -9.34
C VAL A 117 -7.99 -1.40 -7.85
N THR A 118 -8.23 -2.48 -7.11
CA THR A 118 -7.97 -2.55 -5.66
C THR A 118 -6.95 -3.67 -5.37
N TRP A 119 -5.88 -3.32 -4.69
CA TRP A 119 -4.90 -4.24 -4.10
C TRP A 119 -5.19 -4.39 -2.62
N ARG A 120 -4.99 -5.58 -2.07
CA ARG A 120 -5.12 -5.85 -0.63
C ARG A 120 -3.99 -6.72 -0.15
N ALA A 121 -3.39 -6.32 0.99
CA ALA A 121 -2.44 -7.13 1.74
C ALA A 121 -2.80 -7.21 3.22
N VAL A 122 -2.43 -8.33 3.85
CA VAL A 122 -2.69 -8.63 5.26
C VAL A 122 -1.36 -8.70 6.00
N PHE A 123 -1.11 -7.74 6.86
CA PHE A 123 0.06 -7.70 7.75
C PHE A 123 -0.28 -8.43 9.05
N GLY A 124 0.07 -9.69 9.12
CA GLY A 124 -0.22 -10.57 10.26
C GLY A 124 0.47 -10.15 11.56
N THR A 125 0.29 -10.94 12.58
CA THR A 125 0.64 -10.64 13.98
C THR A 125 2.13 -10.35 14.20
N SER A 126 3.02 -10.89 13.36
CA SER A 126 4.47 -10.73 13.47
C SER A 126 5.09 -9.81 12.40
N THR A 127 4.28 -9.26 11.48
CA THR A 127 4.78 -8.52 10.32
C THR A 127 4.47 -7.03 10.43
N GLY A 128 5.48 -6.18 10.19
CA GLY A 128 5.29 -4.73 10.17
C GLY A 128 5.06 -4.12 11.56
N ASN A 129 5.59 -4.72 12.63
CA ASN A 129 5.41 -4.27 14.01
C ASN A 129 6.36 -3.09 14.33
N PHE A 130 6.08 -1.96 13.69
CA PHE A 130 6.78 -0.68 13.81
C PHE A 130 5.83 0.47 13.44
N ALA A 131 6.32 1.71 13.51
CA ALA A 131 5.53 2.88 13.11
C ALA A 131 5.28 2.88 11.59
N TRP A 132 4.01 3.02 11.17
CA TRP A 132 3.63 3.09 9.76
C TRP A 132 3.51 4.55 9.34
N GLN A 133 4.47 5.03 8.56
CA GLN A 133 4.58 6.41 8.11
C GLN A 133 4.48 6.55 6.60
N GLU A 134 4.84 5.50 5.85
CA GLU A 134 4.84 5.51 4.38
C GLU A 134 4.28 4.22 3.81
N PHE A 135 3.74 4.31 2.59
CA PHE A 135 3.05 3.21 1.91
C PHE A 135 3.35 3.24 0.42
N THR A 136 3.41 2.05 -0.21
CA THR A 136 3.60 1.88 -1.65
C THR A 136 2.91 0.62 -2.16
N VAL A 137 2.55 0.59 -3.45
CA VAL A 137 2.30 -0.64 -4.21
C VAL A 137 3.53 -0.91 -5.06
N ALA A 138 4.12 -2.09 -4.94
CA ALA A 138 5.31 -2.51 -5.69
C ALA A 138 5.04 -3.79 -6.50
N ASN A 139 5.84 -4.05 -7.53
CA ASN A 139 5.79 -5.29 -8.31
C ASN A 139 6.85 -6.31 -7.89
N GLY A 140 7.21 -6.32 -6.61
CA GLY A 140 8.14 -7.23 -5.96
C GLY A 140 8.28 -6.92 -4.48
N ASN A 141 8.96 -7.78 -3.74
CA ASN A 141 9.06 -7.75 -2.28
C ASN A 141 10.31 -7.03 -1.75
N SER A 142 10.81 -6.05 -2.49
CA SER A 142 12.03 -5.33 -2.12
C SER A 142 12.08 -3.93 -2.71
N ASP A 143 13.00 -3.10 -2.22
CA ASP A 143 13.26 -1.75 -2.74
C ASP A 143 13.80 -1.74 -4.19
N THR A 144 14.26 -2.88 -4.71
CA THR A 144 14.71 -3.00 -6.10
C THR A 144 13.57 -3.27 -7.07
N ALA A 145 12.38 -3.60 -6.57
CA ALA A 145 11.17 -3.70 -7.38
C ALA A 145 10.71 -2.31 -7.82
N LYS A 146 9.86 -2.25 -8.85
CA LYS A 146 9.25 -0.99 -9.27
C LYS A 146 8.08 -0.64 -8.37
N ASN A 147 8.13 0.54 -7.78
CA ASN A 147 7.06 1.07 -6.94
C ASN A 147 6.14 1.94 -7.79
N LEU A 148 4.85 1.64 -7.78
CA LEU A 148 3.85 2.34 -8.57
C LEU A 148 3.65 3.77 -8.04
N ASN A 149 3.59 3.89 -6.72
CA ASN A 149 3.20 5.11 -6.04
C ASN A 149 3.83 5.16 -4.65
N ARG A 150 3.76 6.32 -4.01
CA ARG A 150 4.13 6.47 -2.61
C ARG A 150 3.23 7.51 -1.92
N VAL A 151 2.81 7.23 -0.70
CA VAL A 151 2.14 8.18 0.18
C VAL A 151 2.83 8.19 1.54
N VAL A 152 2.84 9.34 2.19
CA VAL A 152 3.35 9.53 3.56
C VAL A 152 2.20 9.97 4.44
N SER A 153 1.90 9.17 5.45
CA SER A 153 0.84 9.43 6.42
C SER A 153 1.08 8.60 7.68
N ASN A 154 1.10 9.26 8.84
CA ASN A 154 1.26 8.56 10.11
C ASN A 154 -0.03 7.78 10.45
N GLN A 155 0.11 6.47 10.55
CA GLN A 155 -0.98 5.55 10.88
C GLN A 155 -0.81 4.89 12.25
N GLY A 156 0.18 5.34 13.04
CA GLY A 156 0.53 4.80 14.36
C GLY A 156 1.50 3.63 14.29
N THR A 157 1.77 3.03 15.44
CA THR A 157 2.75 1.96 15.61
C THR A 157 2.05 0.63 15.81
N LYS A 158 2.14 -0.26 14.82
CA LYS A 158 1.54 -1.60 14.92
C LYS A 158 2.21 -2.41 16.03
N ALA A 159 1.40 -2.96 16.93
CA ALA A 159 1.88 -3.85 17.98
C ALA A 159 1.92 -5.32 17.53
N SER A 160 2.80 -6.11 18.13
CA SER A 160 2.81 -7.58 17.98
C SER A 160 1.47 -8.16 18.46
N GLY A 161 0.99 -9.20 17.78
CA GLY A 161 -0.32 -9.81 18.06
C GLY A 161 -1.47 -9.20 17.28
N GLN A 162 -1.34 -7.97 16.79
CA GLN A 162 -2.35 -7.33 15.95
C GLN A 162 -2.22 -7.76 14.49
N THR A 163 -3.34 -7.84 13.77
CA THR A 163 -3.37 -7.95 12.30
C THR A 163 -3.92 -6.66 11.72
N TRP A 164 -3.21 -6.09 10.73
CA TRP A 164 -3.67 -4.91 10.00
C TRP A 164 -3.80 -5.23 8.52
N THR A 165 -4.85 -4.74 7.88
CA THR A 165 -5.03 -4.87 6.43
C THR A 165 -4.89 -3.51 5.76
N VAL A 166 -4.37 -3.52 4.54
CA VAL A 166 -4.29 -2.33 3.70
C VAL A 166 -4.96 -2.63 2.37
N ASP A 167 -5.98 -1.84 2.04
CA ASP A 167 -6.59 -1.79 0.72
C ASP A 167 -6.12 -0.53 0.01
N VAL A 168 -5.68 -0.67 -1.23
CA VAL A 168 -5.32 0.46 -2.11
C VAL A 168 -6.21 0.42 -3.32
N SER A 169 -7.04 1.43 -3.50
CA SER A 169 -7.91 1.56 -4.67
C SER A 169 -7.42 2.71 -5.55
N ILE A 170 -7.16 2.41 -6.82
CA ILE A 170 -6.77 3.40 -7.83
C ILE A 170 -7.85 3.44 -8.92
N THR A 171 -8.38 4.63 -9.17
CA THR A 171 -9.37 4.89 -10.21
C THR A 171 -8.79 5.83 -11.27
N LEU A 172 -8.94 5.46 -12.53
CA LEU A 172 -8.66 6.32 -13.69
C LEU A 172 -9.99 6.69 -14.37
N SER A 173 -10.24 7.97 -14.60
CA SER A 173 -11.48 8.44 -15.25
C SER A 173 -11.28 9.72 -16.06
#